data_c4a71fa797cd25363b3f0270ec4c9786
#
_entry.id   c4a71fa797cd25363b3f0270ec4c9786
#
_cell.length_a   1.000
_cell.length_b   1.000
_cell.length_c   1.000
_cell.angle_alpha   90.00
_cell.angle_beta   90.00
_cell.angle_gamma   90.00
#
_symmetry.space_group_name_H-M   'P 1'
#
loop_
_entity.id
_entity.type
_entity.pdbx_description
1 polymer ?
#
loop_
_entity_poly.entity_id
_entity_poly.type
_entity_poly.pdbx_seq_one_letter_code
_entity_poly.pdbx_strand_id
1 'polypeptide(L)'
;MELLIIRHGLPVRIDDAAGPADPELSEIGHDQARRLAEWLRHERIDAIFTSPMRRAVQTAAPLAEAFGLEPIVDDELAEFDRGQHFYVPIEELKAARDPRYEQLMKGEYMDEVDPYTFREVVTVAVERVIESHRGGTVAIVCHGGVINAYASHVLGLDFPLFFQPTYTSINRFLCSSAGHRSVASLNEAGHLVGRRD
;
A
#
# COMPACT_ATOMS: atom_id res chain seq x y z
N MET A 1 13.33 -14.50 4.11
CA MET A 1 13.14 -13.06 3.88
C MET A 1 11.80 -12.65 4.48
N GLU A 2 11.73 -11.49 5.11
CA GLU A 2 10.49 -10.87 5.56
C GLU A 2 10.15 -9.70 4.64
N LEU A 3 8.88 -9.59 4.24
CA LEU A 3 8.38 -8.52 3.40
C LEU A 3 7.25 -7.79 4.13
N LEU A 4 7.40 -6.47 4.28
CA LEU A 4 6.40 -5.58 4.86
C LEU A 4 5.76 -4.79 3.71
N ILE A 5 4.48 -5.01 3.41
CA ILE A 5 3.74 -4.19 2.45
C ILE A 5 2.87 -3.22 3.24
N ILE A 6 3.10 -1.93 3.05
CA ILE A 6 2.58 -0.85 3.88
C ILE A 6 1.68 0.06 3.05
N ARG A 7 0.46 0.32 3.52
CA ARG A 7 -0.41 1.30 2.88
C ARG A 7 0.09 2.72 3.18
N HIS A 8 0.03 3.63 2.21
CA HIS A 8 0.29 5.06 2.44
C HIS A 8 -0.60 5.65 3.54
N GLY A 9 -0.20 6.78 4.14
CA GLY A 9 -1.00 7.57 5.09
C GLY A 9 -2.20 8.26 4.43
N LEU A 10 -3.09 8.82 5.23
CA LEU A 10 -4.30 9.52 4.76
C LEU A 10 -3.92 10.70 3.84
N PRO A 11 -4.32 10.72 2.56
CA PRO A 11 -4.06 11.84 1.67
C PRO A 11 -5.17 12.90 1.75
N VAL A 12 -4.92 14.05 1.15
CA VAL A 12 -5.95 15.06 0.94
C VAL A 12 -6.92 14.61 -0.15
N ARG A 13 -8.17 15.05 -0.05
CA ARG A 13 -9.18 14.84 -1.08
C ARG A 13 -8.93 15.78 -2.26
N ILE A 14 -9.14 15.28 -3.48
CA ILE A 14 -9.16 16.05 -4.73
C ILE A 14 -10.47 15.74 -5.44
N ASP A 15 -11.34 16.72 -5.62
CA ASP A 15 -12.64 16.52 -6.27
C ASP A 15 -12.55 16.58 -7.80
N ASP A 16 -11.69 17.46 -8.34
CA ASP A 16 -11.45 17.62 -9.77
C ASP A 16 -10.06 18.21 -9.98
N ALA A 17 -9.25 17.55 -10.80
CA ALA A 17 -7.92 17.99 -11.18
C ALA A 17 -7.83 18.21 -12.69
N ALA A 18 -7.03 19.18 -13.11
CA ALA A 18 -6.78 19.45 -14.54
C ALA A 18 -6.03 18.31 -15.26
N GLY A 19 -5.50 17.35 -14.51
CA GLY A 19 -4.79 16.14 -14.97
C GLY A 19 -4.98 15.00 -13.98
N PRO A 20 -4.18 13.94 -14.07
CA PRO A 20 -4.24 12.84 -13.09
C PRO A 20 -4.09 13.35 -11.65
N ALA A 21 -5.02 12.95 -10.77
CA ALA A 21 -5.00 13.33 -9.37
C ALA A 21 -3.91 12.55 -8.62
N ASP A 22 -2.95 13.26 -8.07
CA ASP A 22 -1.88 12.68 -7.23
C ASP A 22 -1.79 13.43 -5.90
N PRO A 23 -2.72 13.15 -4.95
CA PRO A 23 -2.81 13.86 -3.68
C PRO A 23 -1.57 13.64 -2.81
N GLU A 24 -1.18 14.71 -2.13
CA GLU A 24 -0.23 14.64 -1.02
C GLU A 24 -0.90 14.11 0.25
N LEU A 25 -0.12 13.78 1.26
CA LEU A 25 -0.64 13.42 2.56
C LEU A 25 -1.31 14.64 3.24
N SER A 26 -2.40 14.37 3.95
CA SER A 26 -2.96 15.32 4.91
C SER A 26 -2.04 15.44 6.14
N GLU A 27 -2.29 16.42 7.02
CA GLU A 27 -1.58 16.53 8.31
C GLU A 27 -1.70 15.24 9.13
N ILE A 28 -2.88 14.62 9.14
CA ILE A 28 -3.11 13.30 9.77
C ILE A 28 -2.24 12.23 9.11
N GLY A 29 -2.18 12.22 7.78
CA GLY A 29 -1.35 11.26 7.04
C GLY A 29 0.14 11.41 7.35
N HIS A 30 0.63 12.62 7.47
CA HIS A 30 2.01 12.88 7.90
C HIS A 30 2.27 12.41 9.35
N ASP A 31 1.31 12.59 10.27
CA ASP A 31 1.42 12.06 11.64
C ASP A 31 1.43 10.51 11.64
N GLN A 32 0.56 9.89 10.86
CA GLN A 32 0.54 8.43 10.68
C GLN A 32 1.88 7.89 10.17
N ALA A 33 2.48 8.55 9.18
CA ALA A 33 3.77 8.15 8.62
C ALA A 33 4.92 8.25 9.65
N ARG A 34 4.96 9.33 10.46
CA ARG A 34 5.95 9.46 11.55
C ARG A 34 5.78 8.38 12.62
N ARG A 35 4.54 8.06 13.01
CA ARG A 35 4.25 6.99 13.99
C ARG A 35 4.64 5.62 13.46
N LEU A 36 4.41 5.36 12.18
CA LEU A 36 4.86 4.13 11.53
C LEU A 36 6.38 3.98 11.62
N ALA A 37 7.14 5.04 11.29
CA ALA A 37 8.60 5.03 11.37
C ALA A 37 9.09 4.78 12.81
N GLU A 38 8.49 5.45 13.80
CA GLU A 38 8.81 5.24 15.22
C GLU A 38 8.46 3.82 15.70
N TRP A 39 7.35 3.25 15.22
CA TRP A 39 6.93 1.90 15.54
C TRP A 39 7.93 0.85 15.05
N LEU A 40 8.41 1.03 13.80
CA LEU A 40 9.33 0.11 13.15
C LEU A 40 10.80 0.31 13.51
N ARG A 41 11.17 1.37 14.25
CA ARG A 41 12.58 1.74 14.52
C ARG A 41 13.45 0.65 15.12
N HIS A 42 12.86 -0.33 15.78
CA HIS A 42 13.56 -1.45 16.42
C HIS A 42 13.62 -2.70 15.54
N GLU A 43 12.99 -2.65 14.37
CA GLU A 43 13.06 -3.73 13.41
C GLU A 43 14.30 -3.56 12.52
N ARG A 44 14.64 -4.61 11.80
CA ARG A 44 15.63 -4.54 10.74
C ARG A 44 14.89 -4.28 9.43
N ILE A 45 15.28 -3.25 8.68
CA ILE A 45 14.84 -3.01 7.30
C ILE A 45 16.10 -2.80 6.47
N ASP A 46 16.30 -3.62 5.45
CA ASP A 46 17.49 -3.61 4.61
C ASP A 46 17.28 -2.80 3.31
N ALA A 47 16.02 -2.64 2.86
CA ALA A 47 15.66 -1.80 1.72
C ALA A 47 14.21 -1.30 1.83
N ILE A 48 13.94 -0.15 1.22
CA ILE A 48 12.60 0.45 1.13
C ILE A 48 12.29 0.67 -0.35
N PHE A 49 11.16 0.13 -0.80
CA PHE A 49 10.57 0.41 -2.10
C PHE A 49 9.33 1.27 -1.92
N THR A 50 9.00 2.08 -2.92
CA THR A 50 7.81 2.91 -2.88
C THR A 50 7.15 3.02 -4.25
N SER A 51 5.82 3.11 -4.26
CA SER A 51 5.07 3.58 -5.41
C SER A 51 5.53 4.99 -5.80
N PRO A 52 5.46 5.39 -7.09
CA PRO A 52 5.79 6.73 -7.53
C PRO A 52 4.80 7.81 -7.06
N MET A 53 3.62 7.42 -6.56
CA MET A 53 2.57 8.37 -6.18
C MET A 53 2.94 9.15 -4.91
N ARG A 54 2.70 10.47 -4.91
CA ARG A 54 3.12 11.40 -3.84
C ARG A 54 2.79 10.92 -2.44
N ARG A 55 1.58 10.42 -2.22
CA ARG A 55 1.12 9.88 -0.93
C ARG A 55 1.97 8.72 -0.41
N ALA A 56 2.46 7.85 -1.31
CA ALA A 56 3.33 6.74 -0.94
C ALA A 56 4.76 7.22 -0.67
N VAL A 57 5.31 8.07 -1.54
CA VAL A 57 6.64 8.67 -1.38
C VAL A 57 6.73 9.44 -0.07
N GLN A 58 5.74 10.27 0.25
CA GLN A 58 5.69 11.04 1.50
C GLN A 58 5.53 10.14 2.74
N THR A 59 4.86 9.00 2.61
CA THR A 59 4.77 8.01 3.69
C THR A 59 6.10 7.30 3.92
N ALA A 60 6.83 6.99 2.85
CA ALA A 60 8.13 6.33 2.92
C ALA A 60 9.23 7.23 3.50
N ALA A 61 9.12 8.56 3.35
CA ALA A 61 10.17 9.49 3.71
C ALA A 61 10.62 9.41 5.20
N PRO A 62 9.74 9.48 6.21
CA PRO A 62 10.17 9.36 7.61
C PRO A 62 10.71 7.96 7.94
N LEU A 63 10.24 6.91 7.25
CA LEU A 63 10.77 5.56 7.41
C LEU A 63 12.20 5.49 6.85
N ALA A 64 12.43 6.05 5.67
CA ALA A 64 13.73 6.13 5.03
C ALA A 64 14.75 6.88 5.89
N GLU A 65 14.34 8.02 6.46
CA GLU A 65 15.16 8.80 7.39
C GLU A 65 15.55 7.99 8.64
N ALA A 66 14.58 7.30 9.24
CA ALA A 66 14.81 6.51 10.45
C ALA A 66 15.81 5.35 10.27
N PHE A 67 15.88 4.79 9.06
CA PHE A 67 16.78 3.68 8.72
C PHE A 67 18.03 4.11 7.94
N GLY A 68 18.16 5.38 7.55
CA GLY A 68 19.27 5.89 6.75
C GLY A 68 19.32 5.26 5.34
N LEU A 69 18.15 4.96 4.77
CA LEU A 69 17.99 4.31 3.47
C LEU A 69 17.41 5.29 2.44
N GLU A 70 17.77 5.09 1.17
CA GLU A 70 17.15 5.79 0.04
C GLU A 70 16.02 4.92 -0.53
N PRO A 71 14.76 5.41 -0.60
CA PRO A 71 13.67 4.64 -1.18
C PRO A 71 13.84 4.43 -2.68
N ILE A 72 13.64 3.20 -3.12
CA ILE A 72 13.65 2.82 -4.53
C ILE A 72 12.23 2.95 -5.08
N VAL A 73 12.04 3.84 -6.05
CA VAL A 73 10.74 4.03 -6.70
C VAL A 73 10.52 2.96 -7.74
N ASP A 74 9.34 2.30 -7.71
CA ASP A 74 8.93 1.30 -8.67
C ASP A 74 7.54 1.64 -9.22
N ASP A 75 7.45 1.90 -10.51
CA ASP A 75 6.22 2.32 -11.19
C ASP A 75 5.12 1.25 -11.18
N GLU A 76 5.49 -0.02 -11.11
CA GLU A 76 4.54 -1.15 -11.07
C GLU A 76 3.89 -1.33 -9.69
N LEU A 77 4.32 -0.56 -8.68
CA LEU A 77 3.68 -0.45 -7.37
C LEU A 77 2.63 0.69 -7.29
N ALA A 78 2.33 1.35 -8.40
CA ALA A 78 1.30 2.37 -8.47
C ALA A 78 -0.10 1.78 -8.28
N GLU A 79 -1.04 2.58 -7.74
CA GLU A 79 -2.43 2.18 -7.59
C GLU A 79 -3.17 2.22 -8.93
N PHE A 80 -4.22 1.44 -9.05
CA PHE A 80 -5.07 1.40 -10.24
C PHE A 80 -5.77 2.74 -10.53
N ASP A 81 -5.86 3.65 -9.54
CA ASP A 81 -6.45 4.98 -9.68
C ASP A 81 -5.48 6.03 -10.27
N ARG A 82 -4.27 5.66 -10.67
CA ARG A 82 -3.20 6.57 -11.14
C ARG A 82 -3.64 7.51 -12.27
N GLY A 83 -4.59 7.12 -13.09
CA GLY A 83 -5.10 7.92 -14.22
C GLY A 83 -6.31 8.81 -13.93
N GLN A 84 -6.93 8.66 -12.75
CA GLN A 84 -8.16 9.36 -12.40
C GLN A 84 -7.92 10.85 -12.15
N HIS A 85 -8.90 11.69 -12.50
CA HIS A 85 -8.86 13.14 -12.30
C HIS A 85 -9.34 13.57 -10.90
N PHE A 86 -9.70 12.64 -10.05
CA PHE A 86 -10.16 12.88 -8.69
C PHE A 86 -9.59 11.83 -7.73
N TYR A 87 -9.58 12.16 -6.45
CA TYR A 87 -9.26 11.23 -5.39
C TYR A 87 -10.18 11.49 -4.19
N VAL A 88 -10.97 10.51 -3.82
CA VAL A 88 -11.81 10.54 -2.63
C VAL A 88 -11.38 9.40 -1.72
N PRO A 89 -10.97 9.67 -0.45
CA PRO A 89 -10.66 8.62 0.51
C PRO A 89 -11.80 7.59 0.59
N ILE A 90 -11.46 6.30 0.53
CA ILE A 90 -12.47 5.22 0.51
C ILE A 90 -13.34 5.25 1.78
N GLU A 91 -12.80 5.71 2.89
CA GLU A 91 -13.48 5.87 4.16
C GLU A 91 -14.60 6.93 4.06
N GLU A 92 -14.38 8.00 3.28
CA GLU A 92 -15.41 9.02 3.01
C GLU A 92 -16.52 8.47 2.13
N LEU A 93 -16.17 7.70 1.08
CA LEU A 93 -17.17 7.01 0.25
C LEU A 93 -18.05 6.10 1.10
N LYS A 94 -17.44 5.32 2.00
CA LYS A 94 -18.15 4.42 2.90
C LYS A 94 -19.05 5.18 3.87
N ALA A 95 -18.55 6.25 4.51
CA ALA A 95 -19.31 7.06 5.46
C ALA A 95 -20.50 7.78 4.79
N ALA A 96 -20.31 8.26 3.57
CA ALA A 96 -21.34 8.90 2.76
C ALA A 96 -22.35 7.89 2.15
N ARG A 97 -22.13 6.59 2.26
CA ARG A 97 -22.86 5.54 1.54
C ARG A 97 -22.88 5.79 0.04
N ASP A 98 -21.76 6.27 -0.49
CA ASP A 98 -21.61 6.56 -1.92
C ASP A 98 -21.64 5.24 -2.71
N PRO A 99 -22.43 5.15 -3.80
CA PRO A 99 -22.50 3.93 -4.63
C PRO A 99 -21.15 3.46 -5.15
N ARG A 100 -20.19 4.36 -5.37
CA ARG A 100 -18.83 4.04 -5.79
C ARG A 100 -18.10 3.12 -4.81
N TYR A 101 -18.42 3.19 -3.51
CA TYR A 101 -17.84 2.27 -2.53
C TYR A 101 -18.25 0.82 -2.81
N GLU A 102 -19.53 0.58 -3.07
CA GLU A 102 -20.03 -0.77 -3.39
C GLU A 102 -19.50 -1.27 -4.73
N GLN A 103 -19.42 -0.39 -5.73
CA GLN A 103 -18.84 -0.71 -7.04
C GLN A 103 -17.36 -1.11 -6.89
N LEU A 104 -16.58 -0.33 -6.13
CA LEU A 104 -15.19 -0.65 -5.85
C LEU A 104 -15.04 -2.03 -5.19
N MET A 105 -15.86 -2.33 -4.17
CA MET A 105 -15.81 -3.62 -3.47
C MET A 105 -16.23 -4.81 -4.33
N LYS A 106 -16.96 -4.58 -5.43
CA LYS A 106 -17.31 -5.58 -6.45
C LYS A 106 -16.30 -5.63 -7.62
N GLY A 107 -15.33 -4.73 -7.66
CA GLY A 107 -14.40 -4.57 -8.79
C GLY A 107 -14.99 -3.82 -10.00
N GLU A 108 -16.23 -3.33 -9.92
CA GLU A 108 -16.91 -2.63 -11.02
C GLU A 108 -16.38 -1.21 -11.24
N TYR A 109 -15.76 -0.61 -10.21
CA TYR A 109 -15.17 0.73 -10.27
C TYR A 109 -13.85 0.80 -11.06
N MET A 110 -13.31 -0.35 -11.43
CA MET A 110 -12.05 -0.48 -12.15
C MET A 110 -12.25 -0.60 -13.67
N ASP A 111 -13.26 0.08 -14.23
CA ASP A 111 -13.68 -0.03 -15.64
C ASP A 111 -12.52 0.09 -16.66
N GLU A 112 -11.46 0.84 -16.34
CA GLU A 112 -10.29 1.02 -17.20
C GLU A 112 -9.15 0.04 -16.90
N VAL A 113 -9.23 -0.69 -15.76
CA VAL A 113 -8.16 -1.59 -15.31
C VAL A 113 -8.76 -2.94 -14.92
N ASP A 114 -8.41 -3.98 -15.67
CA ASP A 114 -8.78 -5.34 -15.28
C ASP A 114 -8.07 -5.74 -13.97
N PRO A 115 -8.82 -6.08 -12.90
CA PRO A 115 -8.25 -6.38 -11.60
C PRO A 115 -7.31 -7.61 -11.59
N TYR A 116 -7.49 -8.53 -12.51
CA TYR A 116 -6.63 -9.72 -12.62
C TYR A 116 -5.29 -9.36 -13.29
N THR A 117 -5.33 -8.55 -14.34
CA THR A 117 -4.12 -8.00 -14.98
C THR A 117 -3.34 -7.12 -14.00
N PHE A 118 -4.02 -6.28 -13.23
CA PHE A 118 -3.39 -5.49 -12.17
C PHE A 118 -2.70 -6.38 -11.14
N ARG A 119 -3.37 -7.45 -10.69
CA ARG A 119 -2.78 -8.43 -9.78
C ARG A 119 -1.52 -9.09 -10.35
N GLU A 120 -1.52 -9.44 -11.63
CA GLU A 120 -0.36 -10.02 -12.29
C GLU A 120 0.84 -9.06 -12.29
N VAL A 121 0.63 -7.81 -12.68
CA VAL A 121 1.68 -6.77 -12.68
C VAL A 121 2.26 -6.58 -11.29
N VAL A 122 1.40 -6.39 -10.28
CA VAL A 122 1.83 -6.24 -8.89
C VAL A 122 2.59 -7.46 -8.39
N THR A 123 2.11 -8.67 -8.69
CA THR A 123 2.76 -9.91 -8.27
C THR A 123 4.17 -10.00 -8.86
N VAL A 124 4.34 -9.72 -10.14
CA VAL A 124 5.65 -9.72 -10.80
C VAL A 124 6.60 -8.70 -10.17
N ALA A 125 6.12 -7.48 -9.90
CA ALA A 125 6.91 -6.44 -9.25
C ALA A 125 7.38 -6.86 -7.85
N VAL A 126 6.47 -7.35 -7.02
CA VAL A 126 6.79 -7.79 -5.65
C VAL A 126 7.74 -8.99 -5.66
N GLU A 127 7.53 -9.98 -6.53
CA GLU A 127 8.43 -11.12 -6.64
C GLU A 127 9.84 -10.71 -7.11
N ARG A 128 9.96 -9.73 -7.99
CA ARG A 128 11.27 -9.14 -8.37
C ARG A 128 11.97 -8.50 -7.17
N VAL A 129 11.26 -7.78 -6.30
CA VAL A 129 11.79 -7.22 -5.06
C VAL A 129 12.29 -8.34 -4.13
N ILE A 130 11.51 -9.40 -3.96
CA ILE A 130 11.86 -10.56 -3.13
C ILE A 130 13.12 -11.23 -3.63
N GLU A 131 13.23 -11.43 -4.94
CA GLU A 131 14.39 -12.09 -5.54
C GLU A 131 15.68 -11.28 -5.39
N SER A 132 15.60 -9.95 -5.51
CA SER A 132 16.75 -9.06 -5.39
C SER A 132 17.25 -8.89 -3.95
N HIS A 133 16.44 -9.25 -2.92
CA HIS A 133 16.75 -9.04 -1.50
C HIS A 133 16.62 -10.31 -0.66
N ARG A 134 16.98 -11.47 -1.21
CA ARG A 134 16.88 -12.76 -0.53
C ARG A 134 17.54 -12.76 0.85
N GLY A 135 16.82 -13.23 1.86
CA GLY A 135 17.31 -13.32 3.24
C GLY A 135 17.22 -12.02 4.06
N GLY A 136 16.86 -10.91 3.43
CA GLY A 136 16.68 -9.61 4.08
C GLY A 136 15.28 -9.36 4.60
N THR A 137 15.06 -8.15 5.09
CA THR A 137 13.76 -7.57 5.42
C THR A 137 13.54 -6.34 4.55
N VAL A 138 12.46 -6.31 3.79
CA VAL A 138 12.15 -5.22 2.85
C VAL A 138 10.79 -4.61 3.17
N ALA A 139 10.72 -3.28 3.15
CA ALA A 139 9.46 -2.53 3.22
C ALA A 139 9.07 -2.04 1.82
N ILE A 140 7.81 -2.22 1.45
CA ILE A 140 7.18 -1.65 0.25
C ILE A 140 6.08 -0.71 0.71
N VAL A 141 6.20 0.59 0.41
CA VAL A 141 5.16 1.57 0.71
C VAL A 141 4.32 1.81 -0.54
N CYS A 142 3.05 1.45 -0.47
CA CYS A 142 2.15 1.41 -1.62
C CYS A 142 0.68 1.68 -1.22
N HIS A 143 -0.28 0.97 -1.81
CA HIS A 143 -1.70 1.28 -1.81
C HIS A 143 -2.57 0.08 -1.43
N GLY A 144 -3.86 0.34 -1.20
CA GLY A 144 -4.82 -0.68 -0.82
C GLY A 144 -5.01 -1.76 -1.88
N GLY A 145 -5.09 -1.38 -3.15
CA GLY A 145 -5.21 -2.32 -4.26
C GLY A 145 -3.97 -3.20 -4.41
N VAL A 146 -2.78 -2.60 -4.32
CA VAL A 146 -1.49 -3.33 -4.38
C VAL A 146 -1.37 -4.37 -3.26
N ILE A 147 -1.73 -4.00 -2.03
CA ILE A 147 -1.73 -4.92 -0.87
C ILE A 147 -2.68 -6.08 -1.12
N ASN A 148 -3.92 -5.78 -1.54
CA ASN A 148 -4.93 -6.79 -1.83
C ASN A 148 -4.50 -7.71 -2.98
N ALA A 149 -3.94 -7.15 -4.05
CA ALA A 149 -3.46 -7.91 -5.20
C ALA A 149 -2.42 -8.96 -4.79
N TYR A 150 -1.39 -8.55 -4.04
CA TYR A 150 -0.36 -9.49 -3.61
C TYR A 150 -0.86 -10.46 -2.53
N ALA A 151 -1.61 -9.97 -1.54
CA ALA A 151 -2.16 -10.83 -0.49
C ALA A 151 -3.14 -11.89 -1.06
N SER A 152 -4.01 -11.51 -2.00
CA SER A 152 -4.90 -12.46 -2.66
C SER A 152 -4.15 -13.53 -3.46
N HIS A 153 -3.05 -13.15 -4.13
CA HIS A 153 -2.17 -14.10 -4.82
C HIS A 153 -1.58 -15.13 -3.84
N VAL A 154 -1.00 -14.67 -2.72
CA VAL A 154 -0.41 -15.56 -1.70
C VAL A 154 -1.45 -16.47 -1.05
N LEU A 155 -2.66 -15.98 -0.82
CA LEU A 155 -3.76 -16.73 -0.21
C LEU A 155 -4.54 -17.62 -1.20
N GLY A 156 -4.27 -17.51 -2.50
CA GLY A 156 -4.98 -18.26 -3.55
C GLY A 156 -6.45 -17.86 -3.68
N LEU A 157 -6.77 -16.58 -3.46
CA LEU A 157 -8.12 -16.06 -3.59
C LEU A 157 -8.46 -15.72 -5.05
N ASP A 158 -9.69 -15.99 -5.46
CA ASP A 158 -10.13 -15.72 -6.83
C ASP A 158 -10.19 -14.20 -7.10
N PHE A 159 -10.78 -13.44 -6.17
CA PHE A 159 -10.94 -12.00 -6.32
C PHE A 159 -9.86 -11.21 -5.56
N PRO A 160 -9.20 -10.22 -6.20
CA PRO A 160 -8.08 -9.52 -5.60
C PRO A 160 -8.44 -8.51 -4.49
N LEU A 161 -9.67 -7.97 -4.44
CA LEU A 161 -10.07 -6.99 -3.41
C LEU A 161 -10.92 -7.65 -2.34
N PHE A 162 -10.33 -8.10 -1.24
CA PHE A 162 -11.03 -8.87 -0.21
C PHE A 162 -11.06 -8.21 1.18
N PHE A 163 -10.23 -7.17 1.41
CA PHE A 163 -10.27 -6.41 2.66
C PHE A 163 -9.85 -4.96 2.44
N GLN A 164 -10.13 -4.11 3.42
CA GLN A 164 -9.73 -2.70 3.41
C GLN A 164 -8.56 -2.48 4.39
N PRO A 165 -7.31 -2.38 3.90
CA PRO A 165 -6.18 -2.07 4.76
C PRO A 165 -6.34 -0.67 5.37
N THR A 166 -6.04 -0.51 6.65
CA THR A 166 -6.00 0.80 7.32
C THR A 166 -4.82 1.64 6.78
N TYR A 167 -4.92 2.98 6.75
CA TYR A 167 -3.78 3.84 6.40
C TYR A 167 -2.58 3.53 7.28
N THR A 168 -1.40 3.48 6.68
CA THR A 168 -0.14 3.05 7.29
C THR A 168 -0.14 1.65 7.91
N SER A 169 -1.14 0.81 7.65
CA SER A 169 -1.10 -0.58 8.12
C SER A 169 0.06 -1.35 7.50
N ILE A 170 0.62 -2.25 8.29
CA ILE A 170 1.69 -3.17 7.90
C ILE A 170 1.06 -4.52 7.60
N ASN A 171 1.44 -5.11 6.47
CA ASN A 171 1.02 -6.44 6.05
C ASN A 171 2.29 -7.26 5.84
N ARG A 172 2.49 -8.32 6.64
CA ARG A 172 3.73 -9.09 6.69
C ARG A 172 3.61 -10.39 5.94
N PHE A 173 4.63 -10.67 5.15
CA PHE A 173 4.78 -11.91 4.39
C PHE A 173 6.13 -12.56 4.69
N LEU A 174 6.13 -13.88 4.80
CA LEU A 174 7.35 -14.68 4.89
C LEU A 174 7.62 -15.34 3.54
N CYS A 175 8.81 -15.06 2.99
CA CYS A 175 9.20 -15.48 1.66
C CYS A 175 10.43 -16.40 1.76
N SER A 176 10.24 -17.69 1.49
CA SER A 176 11.34 -18.66 1.50
C SER A 176 12.13 -18.64 0.19
N SER A 177 13.38 -19.05 0.25
CA SER A 177 14.23 -19.23 -0.95
C SER A 177 13.77 -20.38 -1.86
N ALA A 178 12.91 -21.27 -1.34
CA ALA A 178 12.31 -22.37 -2.08
C ALA A 178 11.00 -21.97 -2.80
N GLY A 179 10.65 -20.68 -2.82
CA GLY A 179 9.47 -20.18 -3.52
C GLY A 179 8.19 -20.15 -2.68
N HIS A 180 8.20 -20.63 -1.43
CA HIS A 180 7.01 -20.56 -0.59
C HIS A 180 6.75 -19.12 -0.12
N ARG A 181 5.48 -18.71 -0.16
CA ARG A 181 4.97 -17.43 0.33
C ARG A 181 3.90 -17.71 1.37
N SER A 182 3.93 -16.99 2.49
CA SER A 182 2.88 -17.08 3.51
C SER A 182 2.59 -15.71 4.11
N VAL A 183 1.34 -15.51 4.50
CA VAL A 183 0.92 -14.33 5.26
C VAL A 183 1.24 -14.56 6.73
N ALA A 184 2.05 -13.70 7.33
CA ALA A 184 2.30 -13.71 8.77
C ALA A 184 1.24 -12.88 9.51
N SER A 185 0.89 -11.70 8.95
CA SER A 185 -0.17 -10.85 9.48
C SER A 185 -0.69 -9.90 8.40
N LEU A 186 -1.94 -9.46 8.57
CA LEU A 186 -2.54 -8.41 7.74
C LEU A 186 -3.07 -7.29 8.64
N ASN A 187 -3.02 -6.07 8.12
CA ASN A 187 -3.63 -4.89 8.72
C ASN A 187 -3.14 -4.56 10.15
N GLU A 188 -1.86 -4.74 10.43
CA GLU A 188 -1.27 -4.28 11.69
C GLU A 188 -1.29 -2.75 11.75
N ALA A 189 -2.01 -2.18 12.71
CA ALA A 189 -2.14 -0.74 12.92
C ALA A 189 -1.95 -0.34 14.39
N GLY A 190 -1.14 -1.09 15.15
CA GLY A 190 -0.89 -0.86 16.58
C GLY A 190 -0.31 0.52 16.89
N HIS A 191 0.47 1.09 15.98
CA HIS A 191 1.03 2.45 16.11
C HIS A 191 -0.03 3.56 16.05
N LEU A 192 -1.26 3.27 15.62
CA LEU A 192 -2.37 4.22 15.58
C LEU A 192 -3.27 4.16 16.83
N VAL A 193 -3.04 3.20 17.73
CA VAL A 193 -3.85 3.05 18.96
C VAL A 193 -3.69 4.30 19.84
N GLY A 194 -4.84 4.91 20.21
CA GLY A 194 -4.91 6.13 21.03
C GLY A 194 -5.48 7.36 20.34
N ARG A 195 -5.68 7.34 19.03
CA ARG A 195 -6.55 8.26 18.29
C ARG A 195 -7.57 7.45 17.51
N ARG A 196 -8.82 7.49 17.98
CA ARG A 196 -9.97 7.22 17.11
C ARG A 196 -10.28 8.55 16.44
N ASP A 197 -9.95 8.68 15.17
CA ASP A 197 -10.43 9.76 14.32
C ASP A 197 -11.91 9.57 14.01
#